data_5aa64a537b1b08ef3e2ff7fb7336bfa2
#
_entry.id   5aa64a537b1b08ef3e2ff7fb7336bfa2
#
_cell.length_a   1.000
_cell.length_b   1.000
_cell.length_c   1.000
_cell.angle_alpha   90.00
_cell.angle_beta   90.00
_cell.angle_gamma   90.00
#
_symmetry.space_group_name_H-M   'P 1'
#
loop_
_entity.id
_entity.type
_entity.pdbx_description
1 polymer ?
#
loop_
_entity_poly.entity_id
_entity_poly.type
_entity_poly.pdbx_seq_one_letter_code
_entity_poly.pdbx_strand_id
1 'polypeptide(L)'
;MRALAEKGFNLDEALVHHSAMTDEHGYRSMQRFLKRPNPPTAVLCSSTVTALGAVRAINQAGLVIGTDISLIAHDDVLPMLKPENFSVPLTTTRSSLRAAGARIAKRLIGGILDQGDYPEQELWRAELIVRASTGPAPDRQRNSGKTV
;
A
#
# COMPACT_ATOMS: atom_id res chain seq x y z
N MET A 1 2.94 5.70 -10.84
CA MET A 1 2.98 5.54 -12.30
C MET A 1 4.40 5.62 -12.86
N ARG A 2 5.20 6.63 -12.50
CA ARG A 2 6.59 6.76 -12.98
C ARG A 2 7.43 5.50 -12.77
N ALA A 3 7.38 4.86 -11.60
CA ALA A 3 8.16 3.66 -11.28
C ALA A 3 7.85 2.44 -12.19
N LEU A 4 6.60 2.28 -12.63
CA LEU A 4 6.24 1.22 -13.59
C LEU A 4 6.82 1.54 -14.98
N ALA A 5 6.67 2.79 -15.43
CA ALA A 5 7.19 3.23 -16.71
C ALA A 5 8.73 3.12 -16.80
N GLU A 6 9.44 3.46 -15.72
CA GLU A 6 10.91 3.30 -15.61
C GLU A 6 11.36 1.82 -15.72
N LYS A 7 10.45 0.88 -15.45
CA LYS A 7 10.68 -0.58 -15.60
C LYS A 7 10.07 -1.15 -16.89
N GLY A 8 9.57 -0.31 -17.79
CA GLY A 8 8.98 -0.73 -19.07
C GLY A 8 7.57 -1.32 -18.94
N PHE A 9 6.87 -1.11 -17.82
CA PHE A 9 5.51 -1.59 -17.63
C PHE A 9 4.50 -0.46 -17.85
N ASN A 10 3.43 -0.77 -18.56
CA ASN A 10 2.27 0.09 -18.67
C ASN A 10 1.33 -0.17 -17.48
N LEU A 11 0.69 0.89 -16.99
CA LEU A 11 -0.35 0.77 -15.99
C LEU A 11 -1.61 0.16 -16.62
N ASP A 12 -2.13 -0.93 -16.03
CA ASP A 12 -3.48 -1.40 -16.30
C ASP A 12 -4.44 -0.67 -15.34
N GLU A 13 -5.19 0.31 -15.85
CA GLU A 13 -6.16 1.08 -15.07
C GLU A 13 -7.22 0.20 -14.39
N ALA A 14 -7.49 -0.99 -14.92
CA ALA A 14 -8.40 -1.94 -14.30
C ALA A 14 -7.83 -2.58 -13.02
N LEU A 15 -6.53 -2.40 -12.75
CA LEU A 15 -5.86 -2.77 -11.49
C LEU A 15 -5.71 -1.58 -10.53
N VAL A 16 -6.27 -0.41 -10.88
CA VAL A 16 -6.29 0.76 -10.01
C VAL A 16 -7.71 0.99 -9.51
N HIS A 17 -7.85 1.20 -8.21
CA HIS A 17 -9.14 1.51 -7.61
C HIS A 17 -9.02 2.74 -6.71
N HIS A 18 -9.71 3.81 -7.10
CA HIS A 18 -9.80 5.04 -6.32
C HIS A 18 -11.09 5.03 -5.51
N SER A 19 -10.97 5.13 -4.19
CA SER A 19 -12.12 5.15 -3.27
C SER A 19 -11.72 5.76 -1.94
N ALA A 20 -12.70 5.92 -1.02
CA ALA A 20 -12.42 6.36 0.34
C ALA A 20 -11.48 5.35 1.06
N MET A 21 -10.61 5.85 1.94
CA MET A 21 -9.68 5.03 2.72
C MET A 21 -10.39 4.38 3.91
N THR A 22 -11.22 3.36 3.60
CA THR A 22 -11.94 2.56 4.59
C THR A 22 -11.62 1.07 4.42
N ASP A 23 -11.83 0.28 5.47
CA ASP A 23 -11.66 -1.17 5.40
C ASP A 23 -12.66 -1.82 4.42
N GLU A 24 -13.89 -1.33 4.38
CA GLU A 24 -14.93 -1.83 3.48
C GLU A 24 -14.55 -1.61 2.01
N HIS A 25 -13.99 -0.45 1.65
CA HIS A 25 -13.50 -0.23 0.29
C HIS A 25 -12.28 -1.08 -0.02
N GLY A 26 -11.37 -1.26 0.92
CA GLY A 26 -10.25 -2.20 0.79
C GLY A 26 -10.72 -3.62 0.52
N TYR A 27 -11.72 -4.08 1.27
CA TYR A 27 -12.33 -5.40 1.11
C TYR A 27 -12.98 -5.58 -0.27
N ARG A 28 -13.85 -4.65 -0.68
CA ARG A 28 -14.54 -4.71 -1.99
C ARG A 28 -13.58 -4.63 -3.16
N SER A 29 -12.58 -3.76 -3.06
CA SER A 29 -11.55 -3.61 -4.10
C SER A 29 -10.77 -4.91 -4.27
N MET A 30 -10.34 -5.52 -3.16
CA MET A 30 -9.61 -6.77 -3.20
C MET A 30 -10.44 -7.91 -3.75
N GLN A 31 -11.73 -8.02 -3.37
CA GLN A 31 -12.64 -9.00 -3.96
C GLN A 31 -12.77 -8.85 -5.48
N ARG A 32 -12.84 -7.60 -5.99
CA ARG A 32 -12.89 -7.35 -7.45
C ARG A 32 -11.60 -7.79 -8.14
N PHE A 33 -10.45 -7.54 -7.54
CA PHE A 33 -9.17 -7.96 -8.09
C PHE A 33 -9.05 -9.49 -8.14
N LEU A 34 -9.47 -10.18 -7.08
CA LEU A 34 -9.41 -11.65 -6.98
C LEU A 34 -10.36 -12.36 -7.96
N LYS A 35 -11.47 -11.72 -8.35
CA LYS A 35 -12.42 -12.26 -9.33
C LYS A 35 -12.00 -12.12 -10.79
N ARG A 36 -10.86 -11.45 -11.06
CA ARG A 36 -10.37 -11.31 -12.43
C ARG A 36 -9.86 -12.66 -12.97
N PRO A 37 -9.92 -12.89 -14.30
CA PRO A 37 -9.34 -14.09 -14.91
C PRO A 37 -7.83 -14.23 -14.60
N ASN A 38 -7.12 -13.09 -14.50
CA ASN A 38 -5.73 -13.01 -14.11
C ASN A 38 -5.61 -12.08 -12.88
N PRO A 39 -5.82 -12.58 -11.65
CA PRO A 39 -5.75 -11.76 -10.46
C PRO A 39 -4.32 -11.28 -10.19
N PRO A 40 -4.13 -10.09 -9.60
CA PRO A 40 -2.79 -9.64 -9.23
C PRO A 40 -2.18 -10.53 -8.15
N THR A 41 -0.88 -10.75 -8.22
CA THR A 41 -0.09 -11.47 -7.19
C THR A 41 0.58 -10.52 -6.19
N ALA A 42 0.40 -9.21 -6.39
CA ALA A 42 0.86 -8.19 -5.45
C ALA A 42 -0.11 -7.01 -5.44
N VAL A 43 -0.36 -6.45 -4.28
CA VAL A 43 -1.27 -5.31 -4.08
C VAL A 43 -0.62 -4.27 -3.19
N LEU A 44 -0.76 -3.00 -3.59
CA LEU A 44 -0.37 -1.84 -2.81
C LEU A 44 -1.63 -1.13 -2.29
N CYS A 45 -1.76 -1.05 -0.98
CA CYS A 45 -2.81 -0.31 -0.30
C CYS A 45 -2.33 1.09 0.09
N SER A 46 -3.17 2.10 -0.11
CA SER A 46 -2.84 3.49 0.22
C SER A 46 -2.77 3.76 1.73
N SER A 47 -3.30 2.86 2.57
CA SER A 47 -3.32 3.00 4.03
C SER A 47 -3.40 1.65 4.73
N THR A 48 -3.05 1.59 6.02
CA THR A 48 -3.24 0.41 6.86
C THR A 48 -4.72 0.09 7.07
N VAL A 49 -5.60 1.09 7.03
CA VAL A 49 -7.06 0.88 7.13
C VAL A 49 -7.58 0.12 5.91
N THR A 50 -7.20 0.52 4.69
CA THR A 50 -7.59 -0.21 3.48
C THR A 50 -6.96 -1.61 3.42
N ALA A 51 -5.73 -1.76 3.92
CA ALA A 51 -5.08 -3.06 4.02
C ALA A 51 -5.83 -4.05 4.93
N LEU A 52 -6.47 -3.57 6.01
CA LEU A 52 -7.29 -4.41 6.88
C LEU A 52 -8.41 -5.10 6.10
N GLY A 53 -9.12 -4.36 5.27
CA GLY A 53 -10.15 -4.91 4.38
C GLY A 53 -9.59 -5.86 3.34
N ALA A 54 -8.45 -5.53 2.74
CA ALA A 54 -7.79 -6.39 1.76
C ALA A 54 -7.36 -7.73 2.38
N VAL A 55 -6.77 -7.72 3.59
CA VAL A 55 -6.41 -8.92 4.36
C VAL A 55 -7.63 -9.81 4.58
N ARG A 56 -8.76 -9.23 4.99
CA ARG A 56 -10.02 -9.97 5.20
C ARG A 56 -10.47 -10.66 3.91
N ALA A 57 -10.43 -9.96 2.76
CA ALA A 57 -10.84 -10.53 1.47
C ALA A 57 -9.89 -11.65 1.00
N ILE A 58 -8.59 -11.49 1.18
CA ILE A 58 -7.57 -12.49 0.82
C ILE A 58 -7.77 -13.75 1.66
N ASN A 59 -7.94 -13.60 2.98
CA ASN A 59 -8.16 -14.73 3.89
C ASN A 59 -9.46 -15.48 3.56
N GLN A 60 -10.55 -14.77 3.22
CA GLN A 60 -11.82 -15.40 2.81
C GLN A 60 -11.70 -16.15 1.47
N ALA A 61 -10.79 -15.74 0.61
CA ALA A 61 -10.49 -16.45 -0.63
C ALA A 61 -9.57 -17.67 -0.42
N GLY A 62 -9.16 -17.95 0.82
CA GLY A 62 -8.27 -19.06 1.16
C GLY A 62 -6.82 -18.86 0.69
N LEU A 63 -6.42 -17.63 0.37
CA LEU A 63 -5.08 -17.31 -0.09
C LEU A 63 -4.18 -16.93 1.08
N VAL A 64 -2.89 -17.26 0.95
CA VAL A 64 -1.86 -16.99 1.95
C VAL A 64 -1.08 -15.72 1.58
N ILE A 65 -1.20 -14.70 2.44
CA ILE A 65 -0.46 -13.44 2.29
C ILE A 65 1.04 -13.70 2.43
N GLY A 66 1.84 -13.14 1.54
CA GLY A 66 3.29 -13.32 1.47
C GLY A 66 3.72 -14.56 0.67
N THR A 67 2.78 -15.45 0.32
CA THR A 67 3.03 -16.65 -0.48
C THR A 67 2.25 -16.62 -1.79
N ASP A 68 0.92 -16.57 -1.71
CA ASP A 68 0.06 -16.53 -2.91
C ASP A 68 -0.12 -15.11 -3.42
N ILE A 69 -0.11 -14.14 -2.51
CA ILE A 69 -0.25 -12.72 -2.83
C ILE A 69 0.58 -11.86 -1.86
N SER A 70 1.35 -10.96 -2.41
CA SER A 70 2.08 -9.94 -1.64
C SER A 70 1.21 -8.74 -1.36
N LEU A 71 1.27 -8.22 -0.12
CA LEU A 71 0.52 -7.05 0.31
C LEU A 71 1.47 -6.02 0.92
N ILE A 72 1.44 -4.80 0.39
CA ILE A 72 2.16 -3.64 0.91
C ILE A 72 1.14 -2.57 1.26
N ALA A 73 1.35 -1.83 2.36
CA ALA A 73 0.52 -0.70 2.73
C ALA A 73 1.38 0.54 3.05
N HIS A 74 0.77 1.73 2.95
CA HIS A 74 1.32 2.90 3.61
C HIS A 74 0.93 2.87 5.09
N ASP A 75 1.91 3.09 5.98
CA ASP A 75 1.68 3.10 7.43
C ASP A 75 1.24 4.51 7.86
N ASP A 76 -0.03 4.62 8.24
CA ASP A 76 -0.65 5.86 8.73
C ASP A 76 -0.22 6.20 10.16
N VAL A 77 0.61 5.37 10.79
CA VAL A 77 1.07 5.53 12.19
C VAL A 77 -0.09 5.61 13.18
N LEU A 78 -1.15 4.82 12.94
CA LEU A 78 -2.32 4.77 13.82
C LEU A 78 -2.01 3.96 15.09
N PRO A 79 -2.24 4.51 16.30
CA PRO A 79 -1.91 3.82 17.55
C PRO A 79 -2.59 2.46 17.72
N MET A 80 -3.85 2.31 17.22
CA MET A 80 -4.65 1.10 17.35
C MET A 80 -4.50 0.12 16.19
N LEU A 81 -3.87 0.52 15.09
CA LEU A 81 -3.75 -0.32 13.89
C LEU A 81 -2.29 -0.34 13.41
N LYS A 82 -1.46 -1.08 14.13
CA LYS A 82 -0.04 -1.20 13.82
C LYS A 82 0.19 -2.30 12.80
N PRO A 83 1.01 -2.07 11.75
CA PRO A 83 1.30 -3.06 10.72
C PRO A 83 1.87 -4.38 11.25
N GLU A 84 2.64 -4.34 12.33
CA GLU A 84 3.21 -5.52 12.98
C GLU A 84 2.19 -6.41 13.69
N ASN A 85 1.00 -5.89 14.01
CA ASN A 85 -0.05 -6.60 14.74
C ASN A 85 -1.08 -7.28 13.82
N PHE A 86 -0.92 -7.19 12.50
CA PHE A 86 -1.75 -7.96 11.58
C PHE A 86 -1.44 -9.45 11.70
N SER A 87 -2.39 -10.32 11.34
CA SER A 87 -2.20 -11.78 11.33
C SER A 87 -0.96 -12.22 10.57
N VAL A 88 -0.62 -11.51 9.50
CA VAL A 88 0.67 -11.53 8.82
C VAL A 88 1.24 -10.12 8.90
N PRO A 89 2.37 -9.87 9.59
CA PRO A 89 2.96 -8.55 9.70
C PRO A 89 3.18 -7.89 8.35
N LEU A 90 2.62 -6.68 8.16
CA LEU A 90 2.60 -6.01 6.86
C LEU A 90 3.91 -5.32 6.53
N THR A 91 4.42 -5.55 5.34
CA THR A 91 5.41 -4.69 4.68
C THR A 91 4.80 -3.33 4.43
N THR A 92 5.46 -2.27 4.83
CA THR A 92 4.91 -0.92 4.74
C THR A 92 5.92 0.10 4.25
N THR A 93 5.40 1.16 3.63
CA THR A 93 6.13 2.43 3.52
C THR A 93 5.73 3.32 4.68
N ARG A 94 6.68 4.02 5.28
CA ARG A 94 6.43 4.92 6.41
C ARG A 94 7.09 6.27 6.19
N SER A 95 6.37 7.34 6.53
CA SER A 95 6.90 8.71 6.57
C SER A 95 6.66 9.30 7.96
N SER A 96 7.56 10.17 8.42
CA SER A 96 7.38 10.87 9.69
C SER A 96 6.37 12.01 9.55
N LEU A 97 5.10 11.75 9.86
CA LEU A 97 4.04 12.78 9.84
C LEU A 97 4.36 13.96 10.77
N ARG A 98 4.97 13.68 11.95
CA ARG A 98 5.40 14.72 12.89
C ARG A 98 6.48 15.63 12.27
N ALA A 99 7.50 15.05 11.63
CA ALA A 99 8.55 15.83 11.01
C ALA A 99 8.03 16.60 9.79
N ALA A 100 7.13 16.00 9.01
CA ALA A 100 6.45 16.68 7.90
C ALA A 100 5.63 17.88 8.38
N GLY A 101 4.82 17.70 9.43
CA GLY A 101 4.06 18.79 10.05
C GLY A 101 4.94 19.91 10.59
N ALA A 102 6.02 19.59 11.30
CA ALA A 102 6.98 20.59 11.78
C ALA A 102 7.65 21.35 10.62
N ARG A 103 7.99 20.65 9.54
CA ARG A 103 8.58 21.26 8.35
C ARG A 103 7.61 22.20 7.64
N ILE A 104 6.35 21.78 7.49
CA ILE A 104 5.30 22.61 6.89
C ILE A 104 5.08 23.87 7.73
N ALA A 105 4.97 23.74 9.07
CA ALA A 105 4.82 24.88 9.97
C ALA A 105 5.99 25.86 9.86
N LYS A 106 7.24 25.36 9.84
CA LYS A 106 8.43 26.18 9.66
C LYS A 106 8.41 26.94 8.33
N ARG A 107 8.02 26.30 7.24
CA ARG A 107 7.89 26.95 5.92
C ARG A 107 6.83 28.04 5.93
N LEU A 108 5.66 27.76 6.51
CA LEU A 108 4.56 28.72 6.59
C LEU A 108 5.00 29.97 7.39
N ILE A 109 5.58 29.77 8.56
CA ILE A 109 6.07 30.87 9.40
C ILE A 109 7.16 31.67 8.66
N GLY A 110 8.11 31.00 8.02
CA GLY A 110 9.16 31.66 7.24
C GLY A 110 8.63 32.48 6.09
N GLY A 111 7.63 31.98 5.37
CA GLY A 111 6.96 32.70 4.29
C GLY A 111 6.16 33.92 4.77
N ILE A 112 5.51 33.84 5.96
CA ILE A 112 4.79 34.97 6.56
C ILE A 112 5.78 36.08 7.00
N LEU A 113 6.94 35.68 7.52
CA LEU A 113 7.96 36.61 8.05
C LEU A 113 8.95 37.08 6.98
N ASP A 114 8.77 36.66 5.73
CA ASP A 114 9.71 36.92 4.61
C ASP A 114 11.17 36.50 4.92
N GLN A 115 11.31 35.43 5.72
CA GLN A 115 12.58 34.92 6.21
C GLN A 115 12.95 33.61 5.55
N GLY A 116 13.26 33.59 4.29
CA GLY A 116 13.85 32.42 3.64
C GLY A 116 13.27 32.08 2.27
N ASP A 117 14.15 31.61 1.40
CA ASP A 117 13.82 31.01 0.12
C ASP A 117 13.52 29.52 0.35
N TYR A 118 12.25 29.14 0.31
CA TYR A 118 11.82 27.76 0.46
C TYR A 118 11.33 27.23 -0.90
N PRO A 119 11.76 26.04 -1.33
CA PRO A 119 11.29 25.45 -2.56
C PRO A 119 9.77 25.25 -2.50
N GLU A 120 9.06 25.49 -3.61
CA GLU A 120 7.61 25.30 -3.70
C GLU A 120 7.20 23.87 -3.37
N GLN A 121 8.04 22.90 -3.72
CA GLN A 121 7.81 21.49 -3.48
C GLN A 121 8.99 20.87 -2.73
N GLU A 122 8.68 20.04 -1.76
CA GLU A 122 9.66 19.27 -1.01
C GLU A 122 9.24 17.79 -1.03
N LEU A 123 10.08 16.96 -1.65
CA LEU A 123 9.83 15.53 -1.74
C LEU A 123 10.49 14.82 -0.56
N TRP A 124 9.68 14.14 0.23
CA TRP A 124 10.15 13.32 1.34
C TRP A 124 10.21 11.86 0.93
N ARG A 125 11.32 11.21 1.28
CA ARG A 125 11.47 9.76 1.09
C ARG A 125 10.74 9.02 2.18
N ALA A 126 9.87 8.07 1.80
CA ALA A 126 9.32 7.10 2.71
C ALA A 126 10.34 5.99 2.95
N GLU A 127 10.43 5.52 4.18
CA GLU A 127 11.17 4.32 4.56
C GLU A 127 10.35 3.09 4.16
N LEU A 128 11.00 2.08 3.57
CA LEU A 128 10.41 0.77 3.32
C LEU A 128 10.77 -0.18 4.45
N ILE A 129 9.75 -0.69 5.16
CA ILE A 129 9.92 -1.65 6.24
C ILE A 129 9.37 -2.99 5.76
N VAL A 130 10.27 -3.90 5.40
CA VAL A 130 9.93 -5.23 4.87
C VAL A 130 9.56 -6.17 6.02
N ARG A 131 8.41 -6.86 5.87
CA ARG A 131 7.91 -7.88 6.81
C ARG A 131 7.36 -9.09 6.04
N ALA A 132 6.63 -9.95 6.73
CA ALA A 132 6.17 -11.23 6.21
C ALA A 132 5.09 -11.17 5.12
N SER A 133 4.45 -10.01 4.89
CA SER A 133 3.36 -9.91 3.92
C SER A 133 3.82 -9.82 2.46
N THR A 134 5.12 -9.85 2.20
CA THR A 134 5.68 -9.85 0.84
C THR A 134 6.64 -11.01 0.66
N GLY A 135 6.61 -11.62 -0.52
CA GLY A 135 7.47 -12.73 -0.91
C GLY A 135 7.70 -12.76 -2.42
N PRO A 136 8.43 -13.79 -2.91
CA PRO A 136 8.60 -14.01 -4.33
C PRO A 136 7.25 -14.12 -5.05
N ALA A 137 7.17 -13.68 -6.30
CA ALA A 137 5.98 -13.87 -7.11
C ALA A 137 5.69 -15.38 -7.24
N PRO A 138 4.43 -15.81 -6.98
CA PRO A 138 4.09 -17.22 -7.13
C PRO A 138 4.20 -17.67 -8.59
N ASP A 139 4.64 -18.91 -8.79
CA ASP A 139 4.74 -19.49 -10.12
C ASP A 139 3.34 -19.75 -10.67
N ARG A 140 2.92 -19.03 -11.72
CA ARG A 140 1.55 -19.11 -12.30
C ARG A 140 1.19 -20.52 -12.76
N GLN A 141 2.16 -21.41 -12.97
CA GLN A 141 1.91 -22.79 -13.38
C GLN A 141 1.42 -23.70 -12.23
N ARG A 142 1.63 -23.31 -10.97
CA ARG A 142 1.21 -24.13 -9.82
C ARG A 142 -0.26 -24.01 -9.44
N ASN A 143 -0.97 -22.99 -9.90
CA ASN A 143 -2.36 -22.71 -9.49
C ASN A 143 -3.44 -23.21 -10.46
N SER A 144 -3.10 -23.80 -11.61
CA SER A 144 -4.07 -24.40 -12.52
C SER A 144 -4.67 -25.74 -12.05
N GLY A 145 -4.26 -26.22 -10.87
CA GLY A 145 -4.69 -27.52 -10.32
C GLY A 145 -5.60 -27.46 -9.07
N LYS A 146 -5.92 -26.26 -8.56
CA LYS A 146 -6.87 -26.11 -7.43
C LYS A 146 -8.20 -25.56 -7.92
N THR A 147 -8.89 -26.34 -8.76
CA THR A 147 -10.32 -26.17 -8.97
C THR A 147 -11.03 -27.02 -7.93
N VAL A 148 -11.71 -26.39 -6.99
CA VAL A 148 -12.73 -27.00 -6.12
C VAL A 148 -14.08 -26.76 -6.73
#